data_2e03da8d6c41458f987f9fa1c2f9d4fb
#
_entry.id   2e03da8d6c41458f987f9fa1c2f9d4fb
#
_cell.length_a   1.000
_cell.length_b   1.000
_cell.length_c   1.000
_cell.angle_alpha   90.00
_cell.angle_beta   90.00
_cell.angle_gamma   90.00
#
_symmetry.space_group_name_H-M   'P 1'
#
loop_
_entity.id
_entity.type
_entity.pdbx_description
1 polymer ?
#
loop_
_entity_poly.entity_id
_entity_poly.type
_entity_poly.pdbx_seq_one_letter_code
_entity_poly.pdbx_strand_id
1 'polypeptide(L)'
;CIRDRVFSAESFTQCPLTTDHTVLLNLFKDIQSGMIQDGTAIGLGLANAVSRIKDSHAKSKVIILLTDGSNNAGEIAPVTAAEIAKTFGVRVYTIGVGTKGMAPYPFQAAFGVQYQNIPVEIDEATLKQIASTTGGQYFRATDNASLKEIYSEIDQMEKTKISVQEYSKKQEEYKNWALLVFALLLVEILLRNTLL
;
A
#
# COMPACT_ATOMS: atom_id res chain seq x y z
N CYS A 1 1.98 -12.17 -2.02
CA CYS A 1 3.25 -11.99 -1.28
C CYS A 1 3.17 -10.70 -0.47
N ILE A 2 3.63 -10.73 0.75
CA ILE A 2 3.64 -9.61 1.71
C ILE A 2 5.09 -9.32 2.08
N ARG A 3 5.40 -8.06 2.28
CA ARG A 3 6.66 -7.58 2.84
C ARG A 3 6.34 -6.55 3.90
N ASP A 4 7.03 -6.62 5.02
CA ASP A 4 6.88 -5.66 6.09
C ASP A 4 8.11 -4.78 6.26
N ARG A 5 7.88 -3.52 6.64
CA ARG A 5 8.91 -2.53 6.92
C ARG A 5 8.54 -1.73 8.15
N VAL A 6 9.49 -1.62 9.04
CA VAL A 6 9.42 -0.72 10.19
C VAL A 6 10.12 0.59 9.83
N PHE A 7 9.54 1.70 10.22
CA PHE A 7 10.15 3.02 10.06
C PHE A 7 9.97 3.86 11.34
N SER A 8 10.94 4.69 11.58
CA SER A 8 10.98 5.73 12.60
C SER A 8 11.72 6.92 11.99
N ALA A 9 12.82 7.43 12.53
CA ALA A 9 13.72 8.36 11.82
C ALA A 9 14.37 7.72 10.58
N GLU A 10 14.56 6.41 10.63
CA GLU A 10 15.05 5.56 9.53
C GLU A 10 14.03 4.47 9.18
N SER A 11 14.32 3.68 8.14
CA SER A 11 13.45 2.55 7.79
C SER A 11 14.23 1.31 7.38
N PHE A 12 13.83 0.15 7.89
CA PHE A 12 14.42 -1.13 7.53
C PHE A 12 13.36 -2.19 7.18
N THR A 13 13.78 -3.25 6.53
CA THR A 13 12.90 -4.37 6.21
C THR A 13 12.88 -5.36 7.37
N GLN A 14 11.75 -5.46 8.06
CA GLN A 14 11.56 -6.44 9.13
C GLN A 14 11.28 -7.83 8.56
N CYS A 15 10.43 -7.91 7.53
CA CYS A 15 10.13 -9.15 6.85
C CYS A 15 10.41 -9.00 5.35
N PRO A 16 11.28 -9.85 4.75
CA PRO A 16 11.44 -9.92 3.31
C PRO A 16 10.16 -10.45 2.63
N LEU A 17 10.12 -10.42 1.32
CA LEU A 17 8.95 -10.88 0.55
C LEU A 17 8.64 -12.35 0.86
N THR A 18 7.46 -12.61 1.43
CA THR A 18 7.01 -13.95 1.83
C THR A 18 5.53 -14.18 1.51
N THR A 19 5.17 -15.44 1.38
CA THR A 19 3.78 -15.92 1.38
C THR A 19 3.43 -16.62 2.70
N ASP A 20 4.41 -16.83 3.56
CA ASP A 20 4.23 -17.49 4.86
C ASP A 20 3.82 -16.46 5.92
N HIS A 21 2.55 -16.51 6.30
CA HIS A 21 1.99 -15.64 7.31
C HIS A 21 2.52 -15.94 8.72
N THR A 22 2.95 -17.19 8.99
CA THR A 22 3.50 -17.57 10.29
C THR A 22 4.84 -16.89 10.53
N VAL A 23 5.71 -16.88 9.53
CA VAL A 23 6.99 -16.17 9.57
C VAL A 23 6.76 -14.68 9.78
N LEU A 24 5.82 -14.07 9.03
CA LEU A 24 5.47 -12.66 9.16
C LEU A 24 5.03 -12.31 10.59
N LEU A 25 4.08 -13.09 11.14
CA LEU A 25 3.55 -12.86 12.50
C LEU A 25 4.60 -13.05 13.60
N ASN A 26 5.56 -13.97 13.41
CA ASN A 26 6.64 -14.13 14.37
C ASN A 26 7.60 -12.94 14.34
N LEU A 27 7.96 -12.45 13.15
CA LEU A 27 8.84 -11.28 13.03
C LEU A 27 8.19 -9.99 13.57
N PHE A 28 6.86 -9.88 13.54
CA PHE A 28 6.15 -8.77 14.18
C PHE A 28 6.32 -8.73 15.70
N LYS A 29 6.44 -9.89 16.36
CA LYS A 29 6.64 -9.96 17.82
C LYS A 29 7.98 -9.42 18.27
N ASP A 30 8.96 -9.40 17.39
CA ASP A 30 10.31 -8.92 17.65
C ASP A 30 10.43 -7.39 17.53
N ILE A 31 9.37 -6.71 17.03
CA ILE A 31 9.36 -5.25 16.91
C ILE A 31 9.22 -4.63 18.31
N GLN A 32 10.22 -3.86 18.71
CA GLN A 32 10.25 -3.17 20.00
C GLN A 32 10.55 -1.68 19.80
N SER A 33 9.98 -0.85 20.67
CA SER A 33 10.34 0.57 20.75
C SER A 33 11.83 0.73 21.09
N GLY A 34 12.49 1.70 20.44
CA GLY A 34 13.92 1.94 20.64
C GLY A 34 14.88 1.11 19.75
N MET A 35 14.36 0.26 18.85
CA MET A 35 15.20 -0.46 17.87
C MET A 35 15.86 0.48 16.85
N ILE A 36 15.22 1.62 16.59
CA ILE A 36 15.69 2.65 15.64
C ILE A 36 15.66 3.99 16.37
N GLN A 37 16.43 4.95 15.88
CA GLN A 37 16.39 6.32 16.39
C GLN A 37 14.98 6.89 16.37
N ASP A 38 14.59 7.59 17.42
CA ASP A 38 13.28 8.20 17.56
C ASP A 38 13.00 9.24 16.48
N GLY A 39 11.78 9.26 16.00
CA GLY A 39 11.31 10.14 14.95
C GLY A 39 10.28 9.46 14.05
N THR A 40 9.64 10.21 13.17
CA THR A 40 8.65 9.70 12.24
C THR A 40 8.96 10.20 10.82
N ALA A 41 9.69 9.40 10.05
CA ALA A 41 10.09 9.71 8.67
C ALA A 41 9.16 9.05 7.66
N ILE A 42 7.91 9.52 7.57
CA ILE A 42 6.86 8.96 6.68
C ILE A 42 7.34 8.94 5.23
N GLY A 43 7.89 10.07 4.74
CA GLY A 43 8.33 10.19 3.36
C GLY A 43 9.45 9.21 3.01
N LEU A 44 10.45 9.06 3.88
CA LEU A 44 11.55 8.10 3.71
C LEU A 44 11.06 6.65 3.76
N GLY A 45 10.18 6.33 4.73
CA GLY A 45 9.56 5.01 4.86
C GLY A 45 8.80 4.62 3.60
N LEU A 46 7.97 5.54 3.09
CA LEU A 46 7.20 5.35 1.86
C LEU A 46 8.10 5.21 0.62
N ALA A 47 9.08 6.09 0.43
CA ALA A 47 10.01 6.03 -0.69
C ALA A 47 10.80 4.71 -0.72
N ASN A 48 11.27 4.26 0.44
CA ASN A 48 11.92 2.96 0.59
C ASN A 48 10.99 1.79 0.27
N ALA A 49 9.71 1.85 0.67
CA ALA A 49 8.72 0.83 0.33
C ALA A 49 8.45 0.79 -1.19
N VAL A 50 8.28 1.95 -1.82
CA VAL A 50 8.11 2.07 -3.28
C VAL A 50 9.31 1.52 -4.04
N SER A 51 10.53 1.86 -3.62
CA SER A 51 11.77 1.34 -4.22
C SER A 51 11.81 -0.19 -4.26
N ARG A 52 11.21 -0.85 -3.28
CA ARG A 52 11.20 -2.32 -3.20
C ARG A 52 10.07 -3.00 -3.97
N ILE A 53 9.00 -2.28 -4.29
CA ILE A 53 7.84 -2.84 -4.99
C ILE A 53 7.74 -2.39 -6.46
N LYS A 54 8.44 -1.31 -6.83
CA LYS A 54 8.33 -0.70 -8.17
C LYS A 54 8.55 -1.69 -9.32
N ASP A 55 9.55 -2.56 -9.19
CA ASP A 55 9.95 -3.53 -10.21
C ASP A 55 9.16 -4.85 -10.14
N SER A 56 8.16 -4.93 -9.25
CA SER A 56 7.31 -6.12 -9.14
C SER A 56 6.42 -6.28 -10.37
N HIS A 57 6.32 -7.51 -10.88
CA HIS A 57 5.39 -7.88 -11.96
C HIS A 57 3.97 -8.21 -11.46
N ALA A 58 3.66 -7.90 -10.18
CA ALA A 58 2.33 -8.11 -9.63
C ALA A 58 1.27 -7.28 -10.35
N LYS A 59 0.07 -7.83 -10.54
CA LYS A 59 -1.09 -7.15 -11.17
C LYS A 59 -1.52 -5.90 -10.39
N SER A 60 -1.38 -5.91 -9.08
CA SER A 60 -1.60 -4.75 -8.20
C SER A 60 -0.40 -4.57 -7.27
N LYS A 61 0.05 -3.32 -7.15
CA LYS A 61 1.11 -2.91 -6.22
C LYS A 61 0.49 -2.01 -5.18
N VAL A 62 0.45 -2.49 -3.95
CA VAL A 62 -0.22 -1.81 -2.84
C VAL A 62 0.74 -1.64 -1.67
N ILE A 63 0.73 -0.46 -1.07
CA ILE A 63 1.38 -0.16 0.20
C ILE A 63 0.29 0.25 1.19
N ILE A 64 0.34 -0.31 2.40
CA ILE A 64 -0.44 0.16 3.53
C ILE A 64 0.53 0.86 4.47
N LEU A 65 0.34 2.15 4.64
CA LEU A 65 1.11 3.02 5.52
C LEU A 65 0.35 3.21 6.83
N LEU A 66 0.90 2.69 7.93
CA LEU A 66 0.34 2.79 9.27
C LEU A 66 1.22 3.71 10.12
N THR A 67 0.64 4.75 10.72
CA THR A 67 1.36 5.68 11.58
C THR A 67 0.45 6.27 12.67
N ASP A 68 1.03 6.55 13.81
CA ASP A 68 0.41 7.22 14.96
C ASP A 68 0.90 8.66 15.14
N GLY A 69 1.89 9.09 14.33
CA GLY A 69 2.54 10.39 14.42
C GLY A 69 2.45 11.25 13.16
N SER A 70 2.93 12.47 13.31
CA SER A 70 3.18 13.40 12.20
C SER A 70 4.61 13.25 11.68
N ASN A 71 4.84 13.59 10.40
CA ASN A 71 6.19 13.55 9.83
C ASN A 71 7.09 14.61 10.47
N ASN A 72 8.08 14.20 11.22
CA ASN A 72 9.03 15.07 11.93
C ASN A 72 10.50 14.74 11.66
N ALA A 73 10.78 13.74 10.83
CA ALA A 73 12.12 13.29 10.49
C ALA A 73 12.21 12.89 9.00
N GLY A 74 13.44 12.67 8.53
CA GLY A 74 13.74 12.24 7.16
C GLY A 74 13.84 13.40 6.16
N GLU A 75 14.62 13.18 5.09
CA GLU A 75 14.90 14.21 4.07
C GLU A 75 13.85 14.26 2.95
N ILE A 76 13.01 13.23 2.85
CA ILE A 76 11.99 13.11 1.78
C ILE A 76 10.64 13.56 2.32
N ALA A 77 10.04 14.57 1.67
CA ALA A 77 8.69 14.98 2.00
C ALA A 77 7.67 13.87 1.67
N PRO A 78 6.68 13.61 2.54
CA PRO A 78 5.68 12.55 2.33
C PRO A 78 4.93 12.67 1.01
N VAL A 79 4.58 13.89 0.59
CA VAL A 79 3.88 14.15 -0.68
C VAL A 79 4.76 13.81 -1.88
N THR A 80 6.05 14.14 -1.84
CA THR A 80 7.01 13.78 -2.90
C THR A 80 7.13 12.25 -3.02
N ALA A 81 7.19 11.53 -1.89
CA ALA A 81 7.19 10.08 -1.91
C ALA A 81 5.90 9.49 -2.51
N ALA A 82 4.74 10.13 -2.29
CA ALA A 82 3.47 9.74 -2.90
C ALA A 82 3.46 9.98 -4.43
N GLU A 83 4.03 11.08 -4.91
CA GLU A 83 4.18 11.35 -6.34
C GLU A 83 5.07 10.29 -7.02
N ILE A 84 6.17 9.90 -6.37
CA ILE A 84 7.02 8.79 -6.83
C ILE A 84 6.20 7.49 -6.88
N ALA A 85 5.43 7.18 -5.82
CA ALA A 85 4.57 5.99 -5.79
C ALA A 85 3.59 5.98 -6.97
N LYS A 86 2.93 7.11 -7.24
CA LYS A 86 2.02 7.29 -8.37
C LYS A 86 2.71 7.00 -9.71
N THR A 87 3.92 7.50 -9.92
CA THR A 87 4.70 7.31 -11.16
C THR A 87 4.96 5.82 -11.45
N PHE A 88 5.17 5.01 -10.40
CA PHE A 88 5.36 3.56 -10.52
C PHE A 88 4.05 2.75 -10.45
N GLY A 89 2.89 3.41 -10.45
CA GLY A 89 1.59 2.74 -10.36
C GLY A 89 1.37 2.02 -9.03
N VAL A 90 1.99 2.51 -7.95
CA VAL A 90 1.85 1.97 -6.61
C VAL A 90 0.74 2.73 -5.88
N ARG A 91 -0.26 2.02 -5.41
CA ARG A 91 -1.35 2.58 -4.61
C ARG A 91 -1.00 2.55 -3.14
N VAL A 92 -1.27 3.65 -2.44
CA VAL A 92 -0.98 3.77 -1.02
C VAL A 92 -2.26 4.01 -0.24
N TYR A 93 -2.60 3.07 0.64
CA TYR A 93 -3.60 3.26 1.67
C TYR A 93 -2.91 3.79 2.92
N THR A 94 -3.49 4.81 3.53
CA THR A 94 -2.91 5.42 4.74
C THR A 94 -3.85 5.20 5.92
N ILE A 95 -3.30 4.76 7.05
CA ILE A 95 -4.05 4.51 8.27
C ILE A 95 -3.41 5.32 9.40
N GLY A 96 -4.15 6.32 9.90
CA GLY A 96 -3.77 7.02 11.12
C GLY A 96 -4.26 6.25 12.34
N VAL A 97 -3.35 5.87 13.25
CA VAL A 97 -3.69 5.11 14.46
C VAL A 97 -3.66 6.02 15.68
N GLY A 98 -4.68 5.91 16.50
CA GLY A 98 -4.74 6.59 17.80
C GLY A 98 -6.04 7.36 18.02
N THR A 99 -6.31 7.67 19.27
CA THR A 99 -7.46 8.47 19.69
C THR A 99 -7.20 9.96 19.43
N LYS A 100 -8.26 10.75 19.25
CA LYS A 100 -8.14 12.22 19.27
C LYS A 100 -8.06 12.67 20.73
N GLY A 101 -7.09 13.52 21.04
CA GLY A 101 -7.02 14.12 22.39
C GLY A 101 -5.61 14.15 22.97
N MET A 102 -5.54 14.01 24.28
CA MET A 102 -4.30 14.05 25.04
C MET A 102 -3.86 12.63 25.39
N ALA A 103 -2.57 12.31 25.22
CA ALA A 103 -1.97 11.05 25.66
C ALA A 103 -0.90 11.32 26.71
N PRO A 104 -0.77 10.45 27.74
CA PRO A 104 0.29 10.56 28.73
C PRO A 104 1.62 10.17 28.07
N TYR A 105 2.52 11.13 27.97
CA TYR A 105 3.87 10.94 27.45
C TYR A 105 4.87 10.88 28.62
N PRO A 106 5.70 9.83 28.72
CA PRO A 106 6.72 9.75 29.75
C PRO A 106 7.90 10.65 29.40
N PHE A 107 8.34 11.49 30.35
CA PHE A 107 9.58 12.23 30.24
C PHE A 107 10.44 12.05 31.50
N GLN A 108 11.74 12.11 31.30
CA GLN A 108 12.71 11.99 32.39
C GLN A 108 12.78 13.32 33.15
N ALA A 109 12.35 13.32 34.43
CA ALA A 109 12.52 14.43 35.34
C ALA A 109 13.64 14.15 36.35
N ALA A 110 14.07 15.17 37.08
CA ALA A 110 15.16 15.04 38.06
C ALA A 110 14.90 13.98 39.19
N PHE A 111 13.65 13.61 39.42
CA PHE A 111 13.24 12.63 40.42
C PHE A 111 12.54 11.39 39.84
N GLY A 112 12.85 11.01 38.56
CA GLY A 112 12.27 9.83 37.92
C GLY A 112 11.38 10.16 36.71
N VAL A 113 10.69 9.13 36.20
CA VAL A 113 9.78 9.29 35.05
C VAL A 113 8.49 9.97 35.51
N GLN A 114 8.18 11.10 34.90
CA GLN A 114 6.89 11.78 35.06
C GLN A 114 6.10 11.68 33.77
N TYR A 115 4.76 11.68 33.86
CA TYR A 115 3.86 11.64 32.71
C TYR A 115 3.22 13.00 32.52
N GLN A 116 3.36 13.56 31.32
CA GLN A 116 2.69 14.78 30.91
C GLN A 116 1.72 14.45 29.78
N ASN A 117 0.49 14.95 29.88
CA ASN A 117 -0.47 14.82 28.80
C ASN A 117 -0.09 15.77 27.67
N ILE A 118 0.26 15.22 26.53
CA ILE A 118 0.53 15.96 25.30
C ILE A 118 -0.56 15.70 24.26
N PRO A 119 -0.91 16.69 23.42
CA PRO A 119 -1.86 16.45 22.34
C PRO A 119 -1.30 15.42 21.36
N VAL A 120 -2.13 14.44 21.02
CA VAL A 120 -1.80 13.48 19.95
C VAL A 120 -2.17 14.12 18.63
N GLU A 121 -1.17 14.55 17.89
CA GLU A 121 -1.35 15.12 16.56
C GLU A 121 -0.98 14.09 15.49
N ILE A 122 -2.00 13.58 14.81
CA ILE A 122 -1.81 12.85 13.57
C ILE A 122 -2.06 13.82 12.43
N ASP A 123 -1.11 13.95 11.53
CA ASP A 123 -1.26 14.78 10.33
C ASP A 123 -2.16 14.10 9.29
N GLU A 124 -3.47 14.12 9.60
CA GLU A 124 -4.48 13.56 8.71
C GLU A 124 -4.48 14.23 7.32
N ALA A 125 -4.10 15.51 7.24
CA ALA A 125 -4.09 16.24 5.98
C ALA A 125 -3.06 15.63 5.02
N THR A 126 -1.83 15.43 5.49
CA THR A 126 -0.77 14.78 4.72
C THR A 126 -1.12 13.33 4.37
N LEU A 127 -1.69 12.55 5.30
CA LEU A 127 -2.10 11.17 5.04
C LEU A 127 -3.20 11.08 3.98
N LYS A 128 -4.21 11.96 4.02
CA LYS A 128 -5.26 12.06 2.99
C LYS A 128 -4.68 12.46 1.63
N GLN A 129 -3.72 13.37 1.62
CA GLN A 129 -3.04 13.80 0.40
C GLN A 129 -2.24 12.66 -0.23
N ILE A 130 -1.46 11.89 0.54
CA ILE A 130 -0.73 10.70 0.07
C ILE A 130 -1.71 9.71 -0.59
N ALA A 131 -2.77 9.36 0.13
CA ALA A 131 -3.76 8.41 -0.35
C ALA A 131 -4.42 8.87 -1.66
N SER A 132 -4.93 10.11 -1.70
CA SER A 132 -5.60 10.65 -2.88
C SER A 132 -4.67 10.77 -4.09
N THR A 133 -3.41 11.16 -3.89
CA THR A 133 -2.39 11.28 -4.95
C THR A 133 -2.13 9.93 -5.65
N THR A 134 -2.14 8.83 -4.88
CA THR A 134 -1.84 7.48 -5.37
C THR A 134 -3.06 6.65 -5.74
N GLY A 135 -4.27 7.22 -5.61
CA GLY A 135 -5.53 6.53 -5.86
C GLY A 135 -5.92 5.50 -4.79
N GLY A 136 -5.36 5.63 -3.59
CA GLY A 136 -5.76 4.92 -2.39
C GLY A 136 -6.79 5.67 -1.57
N GLN A 137 -6.93 5.29 -0.30
CA GLN A 137 -7.87 5.89 0.66
C GLN A 137 -7.22 6.03 2.03
N TYR A 138 -7.63 7.08 2.77
CA TYR A 138 -7.25 7.31 4.16
C TYR A 138 -8.27 6.69 5.09
N PHE A 139 -7.79 6.05 6.16
CA PHE A 139 -8.57 5.51 7.25
C PHE A 139 -8.07 6.00 8.60
N ARG A 140 -8.95 5.95 9.60
CA ARG A 140 -8.62 6.20 10.99
C ARG A 140 -8.94 4.99 11.84
N ALA A 141 -7.93 4.43 12.53
CA ALA A 141 -8.10 3.35 13.48
C ALA A 141 -7.95 3.89 14.91
N THR A 142 -8.97 3.69 15.73
CA THR A 142 -8.97 4.09 17.15
C THR A 142 -8.67 2.93 18.09
N ASP A 143 -8.84 1.71 17.61
CA ASP A 143 -8.68 0.46 18.34
C ASP A 143 -8.36 -0.70 17.39
N ASN A 144 -8.06 -1.88 17.97
CA ASN A 144 -7.71 -3.07 17.20
C ASN A 144 -8.88 -3.64 16.37
N ALA A 145 -10.13 -3.42 16.79
CA ALA A 145 -11.29 -3.90 16.05
C ALA A 145 -11.48 -3.09 14.78
N SER A 146 -11.44 -1.75 14.88
CA SER A 146 -11.50 -0.84 13.73
C SER A 146 -10.33 -1.07 12.77
N LEU A 147 -9.13 -1.33 13.26
CA LEU A 147 -7.98 -1.66 12.41
C LEU A 147 -8.22 -2.94 11.60
N LYS A 148 -8.78 -3.98 12.21
CA LYS A 148 -9.10 -5.24 11.53
C LYS A 148 -10.16 -5.05 10.44
N GLU A 149 -11.19 -4.24 10.72
CA GLU A 149 -12.23 -3.90 9.73
C GLU A 149 -11.64 -3.14 8.53
N ILE A 150 -10.75 -2.16 8.76
CA ILE A 150 -10.04 -1.41 7.73
C ILE A 150 -9.22 -2.35 6.82
N TYR A 151 -8.47 -3.29 7.39
CA TYR A 151 -7.73 -4.26 6.58
C TYR A 151 -8.64 -5.14 5.72
N SER A 152 -9.80 -5.55 6.26
CA SER A 152 -10.81 -6.31 5.50
C SER A 152 -11.40 -5.48 4.36
N GLU A 153 -11.67 -4.20 4.59
CA GLU A 153 -12.18 -3.28 3.57
C GLU A 153 -11.16 -3.07 2.44
N ILE A 154 -9.88 -2.84 2.78
CA ILE A 154 -8.80 -2.70 1.79
C ILE A 154 -8.67 -3.98 0.95
N ASP A 155 -8.72 -5.16 1.57
CA ASP A 155 -8.66 -6.46 0.86
C ASP A 155 -9.81 -6.62 -0.12
N GLN A 156 -11.03 -6.27 0.26
CA GLN A 156 -12.20 -6.31 -0.62
C GLN A 156 -12.07 -5.33 -1.81
N MET A 157 -11.64 -4.09 -1.55
CA MET A 157 -11.43 -3.10 -2.60
C MET A 157 -10.39 -3.56 -3.63
N GLU A 158 -9.28 -4.15 -3.19
CA GLU A 158 -8.22 -4.63 -4.08
C GLU A 158 -8.65 -5.86 -4.88
N LYS A 159 -9.36 -6.80 -4.29
CA LYS A 159 -9.94 -7.97 -4.99
C LYS A 159 -10.93 -7.55 -6.07
N THR A 160 -11.80 -6.60 -5.80
CA THR A 160 -12.76 -6.08 -6.76
C THR A 160 -12.07 -5.42 -7.95
N LYS A 161 -11.02 -4.61 -7.73
CA LYS A 161 -10.26 -3.95 -8.80
C LYS A 161 -9.52 -4.94 -9.69
N ILE A 162 -8.95 -6.01 -9.11
CA ILE A 162 -8.26 -7.05 -9.87
C ILE A 162 -9.24 -7.81 -10.77
N SER A 163 -10.42 -8.17 -10.28
CA SER A 163 -11.44 -8.88 -11.06
C SER A 163 -11.97 -8.06 -12.22
N VAL A 164 -12.18 -6.76 -12.05
CA VAL A 164 -12.61 -5.86 -13.13
C VAL A 164 -11.55 -5.76 -14.23
N GLN A 165 -10.27 -5.72 -13.89
CA GLN A 165 -9.19 -5.68 -14.89
C GLN A 165 -9.06 -6.99 -15.69
N GLU A 166 -9.35 -8.14 -15.09
CA GLU A 166 -9.38 -9.41 -15.81
C GLU A 166 -10.52 -9.49 -16.84
N TYR A 167 -11.69 -8.96 -16.52
CA TYR A 167 -12.83 -8.96 -17.42
C TYR A 167 -12.59 -8.10 -18.67
N SER A 168 -11.93 -6.95 -18.55
CA SER A 168 -11.66 -6.06 -19.68
C SER A 168 -10.60 -6.58 -20.64
N LYS A 169 -9.68 -7.45 -20.20
CA LYS A 169 -8.66 -8.06 -21.08
C LYS A 169 -9.14 -9.27 -21.88
N LYS A 170 -10.18 -9.96 -21.43
CA LYS A 170 -10.67 -11.17 -22.12
C LYS A 170 -11.50 -10.90 -23.38
N GLN A 171 -11.96 -9.66 -23.61
CA GLN A 171 -12.89 -9.38 -24.73
C GLN A 171 -12.25 -9.11 -26.08
N GLU A 172 -10.93 -8.94 -26.20
CA GLU A 172 -10.32 -8.46 -27.45
C GLU A 172 -9.62 -9.53 -28.30
N GLU A 173 -9.33 -10.71 -27.77
CA GLU A 173 -8.51 -11.67 -28.52
C GLU A 173 -9.23 -12.49 -29.61
N TYR A 174 -10.54 -12.63 -29.56
CA TYR A 174 -11.23 -13.45 -30.57
C TYR A 174 -11.48 -12.74 -31.91
N LYS A 175 -11.39 -11.40 -31.95
CA LYS A 175 -11.65 -10.62 -33.18
C LYS A 175 -10.76 -11.02 -34.36
N ASN A 176 -9.49 -11.22 -34.10
CA ASN A 176 -8.52 -11.60 -35.13
C ASN A 176 -8.77 -13.03 -35.65
N TRP A 177 -9.13 -13.94 -34.75
CA TRP A 177 -9.47 -15.32 -35.10
C TRP A 177 -10.79 -15.41 -35.89
N ALA A 178 -11.79 -14.63 -35.48
CA ALA A 178 -13.07 -14.55 -36.21
C ALA A 178 -12.89 -14.02 -37.64
N LEU A 179 -12.01 -13.02 -37.83
CA LEU A 179 -11.71 -12.44 -39.12
C LEU A 179 -10.98 -13.46 -40.02
N LEU A 180 -10.06 -14.25 -39.47
CA LEU A 180 -9.36 -15.31 -40.19
C LEU A 180 -10.31 -16.43 -40.61
N VAL A 181 -11.20 -16.88 -39.74
CA VAL A 181 -12.22 -17.89 -40.06
C VAL A 181 -13.16 -17.37 -41.18
N PHE A 182 -13.58 -16.11 -41.09
CA PHE A 182 -14.42 -15.48 -42.10
C PHE A 182 -13.72 -15.40 -43.47
N ALA A 183 -12.43 -15.04 -43.48
CA ALA A 183 -11.63 -15.01 -44.73
C ALA A 183 -11.48 -16.40 -45.35
N LEU A 184 -11.25 -17.44 -44.56
CA LEU A 184 -11.16 -18.82 -45.03
C LEU A 184 -12.49 -19.31 -45.62
N LEU A 185 -13.63 -18.99 -45.03
CA LEU A 185 -14.95 -19.31 -45.58
C LEU A 185 -15.21 -18.61 -46.94
N LEU A 186 -14.79 -17.36 -47.07
CA LEU A 186 -14.90 -16.66 -48.38
C LEU A 186 -14.05 -17.31 -49.45
N VAL A 187 -12.85 -17.73 -49.15
CA VAL A 187 -11.97 -18.45 -50.09
C VAL A 187 -12.59 -19.79 -50.49
N GLU A 188 -13.14 -20.54 -49.56
CA GLU A 188 -13.84 -21.82 -49.84
C GLU A 188 -15.02 -21.62 -50.78
N ILE A 189 -15.87 -20.61 -50.54
CA ILE A 189 -17.02 -20.29 -51.40
C ILE A 189 -16.56 -19.90 -52.82
N LEU A 190 -15.49 -19.10 -52.93
CA LEU A 190 -14.92 -18.72 -54.24
C LEU A 190 -14.36 -19.92 -55.01
N LEU A 191 -13.60 -20.79 -54.32
CA LEU A 191 -13.04 -22.00 -54.97
C LEU A 191 -14.13 -22.97 -55.39
N ARG A 192 -15.17 -23.15 -54.58
CA ARG A 192 -16.30 -24.00 -54.92
C ARG A 192 -17.11 -23.49 -56.15
N ASN A 193 -17.17 -22.15 -56.31
CA ASN A 193 -17.92 -21.55 -57.44
C ASN A 193 -17.09 -21.40 -58.72
N THR A 194 -15.75 -21.54 -58.65
CA THR A 194 -14.86 -21.42 -59.80
C THR A 194 -14.34 -22.77 -60.31
N LEU A 195 -14.42 -23.86 -59.51
CA LEU A 195 -13.94 -25.19 -59.85
C LEU A 195 -15.05 -26.21 -60.11
N LEU A 196 -16.31 -25.86 -59.99
CA LEU A 196 -17.51 -26.59 -60.38
C LEU A 196 -18.23 -25.79 -61.50
#